data_c272bf2eae95c4d03442d820f2f77cae
#
_entry.id   c272bf2eae95c4d03442d820f2f77cae
#
_cell.length_a   1.000
_cell.length_b   1.000
_cell.length_c   1.000
_cell.angle_alpha   90.00
_cell.angle_beta   90.00
_cell.angle_gamma   90.00
#
_symmetry.space_group_name_H-M   'P 1'
#
loop_
_entity.id
_entity.type
_entity.pdbx_description
1 polymer ?
#
loop_
_entity_poly.entity_id
_entity_poly.type
_entity_poly.pdbx_seq_one_letter_code
_entity_poly.pdbx_strand_id
1 'polypeptide(L)'
;MSETDLLRWPVVGRFLRWRHARTAMQIPLFALAVVMIVHGFLGPQLAPRNLATLLTWVHYRGVLVLALLVAGNLFCMACPFMLPREIARRFLKPVRRWPRRLRSKWLSLALFVLVLFAYELFDLWGSPWWTASLILTYFAGALVVDGVFEKASFCKWVCPIGQFNFVASTLSPLEVQVSDPDVCARCTTLDCIRGNDHERGCELALFLPRKTGNMDCTLCLDCVHACPHGNVALSTRLPGSELWSDRPRSGIGFFSKRKDLAALVLVFTFGALLNAFGMVSPVYAVQEWLAQRMEPILAFLPVARASW
;
A
#
# COMPACT_ATOMS: atom_id res chain seq x y z
N MET A 1 -29.77 1.25 6.91
CA MET A 1 -29.46 1.66 5.52
C MET A 1 -29.15 0.40 4.75
N SER A 2 -29.88 0.11 3.69
CA SER A 2 -29.59 -1.05 2.84
C SER A 2 -28.23 -0.82 2.19
N GLU A 3 -27.25 -1.64 2.59
CA GLU A 3 -25.92 -1.59 1.99
C GLU A 3 -26.02 -1.99 0.53
N THR A 4 -25.54 -1.13 -0.36
CA THR A 4 -25.60 -1.40 -1.80
C THR A 4 -24.41 -2.28 -2.16
N ASP A 5 -24.67 -3.51 -2.59
CA ASP A 5 -23.63 -4.42 -3.09
C ASP A 5 -23.28 -4.08 -4.54
N LEU A 6 -22.07 -3.54 -4.76
CA LEU A 6 -21.58 -3.17 -6.10
C LEU A 6 -21.33 -4.39 -6.99
N LEU A 7 -21.12 -5.59 -6.41
CA LEU A 7 -20.97 -6.80 -7.20
C LEU A 7 -22.25 -7.21 -7.93
N ARG A 8 -23.41 -6.66 -7.53
CA ARG A 8 -24.70 -6.89 -8.21
C ARG A 8 -24.95 -5.92 -9.36
N TRP A 9 -24.14 -4.89 -9.51
CA TRP A 9 -24.30 -3.93 -10.60
C TRP A 9 -23.96 -4.56 -11.95
N PRO A 10 -24.73 -4.28 -13.01
CA PRO A 10 -24.62 -5.01 -14.28
C PRO A 10 -23.26 -4.82 -14.98
N VAL A 11 -22.65 -3.64 -14.90
CA VAL A 11 -21.37 -3.34 -15.53
C VAL A 11 -20.21 -3.59 -14.57
N VAL A 12 -20.21 -2.88 -13.45
CA VAL A 12 -19.13 -2.93 -12.45
C VAL A 12 -19.02 -4.32 -11.84
N GLY A 13 -20.13 -4.91 -11.43
CA GLY A 13 -20.13 -6.24 -10.82
C GLY A 13 -19.71 -7.33 -11.79
N ARG A 14 -20.08 -7.23 -13.07
CA ARG A 14 -19.62 -8.18 -14.09
C ARG A 14 -18.10 -8.09 -14.30
N PHE A 15 -17.56 -6.88 -14.38
CA PHE A 15 -16.13 -6.67 -14.49
C PHE A 15 -15.39 -7.20 -13.25
N LEU A 16 -15.80 -6.81 -12.03
CA LEU A 16 -15.13 -7.21 -10.80
C LEU A 16 -15.20 -8.72 -10.51
N ARG A 17 -16.26 -9.39 -10.98
CA ARG A 17 -16.40 -10.86 -10.91
C ARG A 17 -15.66 -11.59 -12.03
N TRP A 18 -15.14 -10.87 -13.01
CA TRP A 18 -14.33 -11.51 -14.04
C TRP A 18 -12.97 -11.93 -13.44
N ARG A 19 -12.61 -13.19 -13.63
CA ARG A 19 -11.40 -13.82 -13.10
C ARG A 19 -10.11 -13.01 -13.38
N HIS A 20 -10.05 -12.36 -14.54
CA HIS A 20 -8.89 -11.60 -14.98
C HIS A 20 -9.00 -10.10 -14.73
N ALA A 21 -10.02 -9.61 -14.01
CA ALA A 21 -10.22 -8.18 -13.74
C ALA A 21 -8.99 -7.53 -13.10
N ARG A 22 -8.40 -8.19 -12.11
CA ARG A 22 -7.17 -7.75 -11.46
C ARG A 22 -6.01 -7.61 -12.43
N THR A 23 -5.73 -8.65 -13.23
CA THR A 23 -4.65 -8.63 -14.21
C THR A 23 -4.88 -7.58 -15.29
N ALA A 24 -6.11 -7.39 -15.75
CA ALA A 24 -6.48 -6.36 -16.72
C ALA A 24 -6.19 -4.94 -16.21
N MET A 25 -6.36 -4.69 -14.91
CA MET A 25 -5.98 -3.41 -14.29
C MET A 25 -4.48 -3.28 -14.05
N GLN A 26 -3.80 -4.38 -13.75
CA GLN A 26 -2.37 -4.39 -13.47
C GLN A 26 -1.50 -4.19 -14.71
N ILE A 27 -1.89 -4.74 -15.86
CA ILE A 27 -1.10 -4.67 -17.10
C ILE A 27 -0.82 -3.22 -17.54
N PRO A 28 -1.81 -2.32 -17.69
CA PRO A 28 -1.53 -0.95 -18.11
C PRO A 28 -0.66 -0.19 -17.11
N LEU A 29 -0.85 -0.40 -15.79
CA LEU A 29 -0.02 0.23 -14.77
C LEU A 29 1.39 -0.35 -14.75
N PHE A 30 1.56 -1.63 -15.05
CA PHE A 30 2.87 -2.26 -15.20
C PHE A 30 3.60 -1.72 -16.43
N ALA A 31 2.92 -1.63 -17.58
CA ALA A 31 3.49 -1.02 -18.78
C ALA A 31 3.93 0.42 -18.53
N LEU A 32 3.10 1.20 -17.85
CA LEU A 32 3.44 2.57 -17.45
C LEU A 32 4.68 2.59 -16.53
N ALA A 33 4.76 1.70 -15.54
CA ALA A 33 5.91 1.61 -14.65
C ALA A 33 7.21 1.25 -15.40
N VAL A 34 7.14 0.35 -16.37
CA VAL A 34 8.30 0.02 -17.24
C VAL A 34 8.73 1.24 -18.05
N VAL A 35 7.79 1.98 -18.66
CA VAL A 35 8.10 3.23 -19.38
C VAL A 35 8.74 4.25 -18.44
N MET A 36 8.24 4.40 -17.21
CA MET A 36 8.82 5.30 -16.21
C MET A 36 10.25 4.90 -15.85
N ILE A 37 10.52 3.62 -15.63
CA ILE A 37 11.87 3.11 -15.33
C ILE A 37 12.82 3.40 -16.49
N VAL A 38 12.43 3.03 -17.71
CA VAL A 38 13.26 3.27 -18.91
C VAL A 38 13.52 4.74 -19.12
N HIS A 39 12.49 5.58 -19.03
CA HIS A 39 12.63 7.02 -19.19
C HIS A 39 13.41 7.68 -18.04
N GLY A 40 13.34 7.13 -16.84
CA GLY A 40 14.11 7.59 -15.69
C GLY A 40 15.62 7.36 -15.86
N PHE A 41 16.02 6.21 -16.43
CA PHE A 41 17.43 5.90 -16.67
C PHE A 41 17.98 6.51 -17.96
N LEU A 42 17.21 6.49 -19.04
CA LEU A 42 17.68 6.83 -20.39
C LEU A 42 17.22 8.22 -20.87
N GLY A 43 16.20 8.79 -20.24
CA GLY A 43 15.63 10.08 -20.59
C GLY A 43 16.38 11.29 -20.02
N PRO A 44 15.88 12.50 -20.28
CA PRO A 44 16.44 13.72 -19.73
C PRO A 44 16.52 13.67 -18.21
N GLN A 45 17.70 13.94 -17.63
CA GLN A 45 17.90 13.96 -16.18
C GLN A 45 17.46 15.30 -15.57
N LEU A 46 16.31 15.80 -16.00
CA LEU A 46 15.68 17.01 -15.51
C LEU A 46 14.26 16.67 -15.02
N ALA A 47 14.00 16.84 -13.74
CA ALA A 47 12.77 16.39 -13.08
C ALA A 47 11.46 16.75 -13.82
N PRO A 48 11.21 18.02 -14.23
CA PRO A 48 9.96 18.40 -14.89
C PRO A 48 9.82 17.86 -16.33
N ARG A 49 10.89 17.30 -16.92
CA ARG A 49 10.89 16.71 -18.26
C ARG A 49 11.01 15.18 -18.25
N ASN A 50 11.01 14.57 -17.08
CA ASN A 50 11.15 13.13 -16.95
C ASN A 50 9.89 12.48 -16.36
N LEU A 51 9.38 11.45 -17.04
CA LEU A 51 8.16 10.76 -16.65
C LEU A 51 8.29 10.04 -15.30
N ALA A 52 9.49 9.56 -14.93
CA ALA A 52 9.68 8.89 -13.65
C ALA A 52 9.38 9.84 -12.49
N THR A 53 9.93 11.05 -12.50
CA THR A 53 9.71 12.06 -11.46
C THR A 53 8.31 12.66 -11.53
N LEU A 54 7.89 13.09 -12.73
CA LEU A 54 6.62 13.76 -12.93
C LEU A 54 5.42 12.88 -12.50
N LEU A 55 5.38 11.64 -12.95
CA LEU A 55 4.28 10.74 -12.62
C LEU A 55 4.35 10.27 -11.17
N THR A 56 5.52 9.94 -10.65
CA THR A 56 5.66 9.43 -9.28
C THR A 56 5.35 10.50 -8.23
N TRP A 57 5.95 11.69 -8.36
CA TRP A 57 5.91 12.67 -7.28
C TRP A 57 4.79 13.69 -7.40
N VAL A 58 4.35 14.00 -8.62
CA VAL A 58 3.31 15.01 -8.87
C VAL A 58 1.94 14.34 -9.05
N HIS A 59 1.79 13.49 -10.08
CA HIS A 59 0.47 13.00 -10.48
C HIS A 59 -0.02 11.83 -9.64
N TYR A 60 0.84 10.86 -9.34
CA TYR A 60 0.48 9.64 -8.61
C TYR A 60 -0.12 9.92 -7.24
N ARG A 61 0.46 10.84 -6.48
CA ARG A 61 -0.02 11.18 -5.12
C ARG A 61 -1.47 11.66 -5.13
N GLY A 62 -1.80 12.60 -6.03
CA GLY A 62 -3.17 13.12 -6.16
C GLY A 62 -4.16 12.06 -6.62
N VAL A 63 -3.81 11.29 -7.64
CA VAL A 63 -4.67 10.20 -8.16
C VAL A 63 -4.88 9.13 -7.10
N LEU A 64 -3.84 8.76 -6.34
CA LEU A 64 -3.94 7.77 -5.26
C LEU A 64 -4.93 8.22 -4.17
N VAL A 65 -4.82 9.47 -3.72
CA VAL A 65 -5.72 10.01 -2.70
C VAL A 65 -7.16 10.02 -3.19
N LEU A 66 -7.40 10.48 -4.42
CA LEU A 66 -8.75 10.47 -5.02
C LEU A 66 -9.29 9.05 -5.17
N ALA A 67 -8.47 8.10 -5.61
CA ALA A 67 -8.87 6.70 -5.72
C ALA A 67 -9.23 6.10 -4.35
N LEU A 68 -8.47 6.40 -3.31
CA LEU A 68 -8.77 5.96 -1.93
C LEU A 68 -10.09 6.52 -1.41
N LEU A 69 -10.39 7.78 -1.69
CA LEU A 69 -11.63 8.43 -1.24
C LEU A 69 -12.87 7.94 -1.98
N VAL A 70 -12.75 7.59 -3.27
CA VAL A 70 -13.88 7.18 -4.12
C VAL A 70 -14.07 5.66 -4.12
N ALA A 71 -13.00 4.91 -4.33
CA ALA A 71 -13.02 3.47 -4.57
C ALA A 71 -12.26 2.67 -3.50
N GLY A 72 -11.77 3.34 -2.46
CA GLY A 72 -10.99 2.68 -1.42
C GLY A 72 -9.66 2.14 -1.92
N ASN A 73 -9.24 1.00 -1.39
CA ASN A 73 -7.93 0.44 -1.69
C ASN A 73 -7.85 -0.28 -3.05
N LEU A 74 -8.61 0.17 -4.04
CA LEU A 74 -8.60 -0.38 -5.41
C LEU A 74 -7.22 -0.28 -6.06
N PHE A 75 -6.42 0.73 -5.67
CA PHE A 75 -5.04 0.84 -6.12
C PHE A 75 -4.21 -0.40 -5.77
N CYS A 76 -4.35 -0.95 -4.58
CA CYS A 76 -3.61 -2.18 -4.20
C CYS A 76 -4.07 -3.41 -5.02
N MET A 77 -5.33 -3.47 -5.45
CA MET A 77 -5.79 -4.47 -6.39
C MET A 77 -5.09 -4.33 -7.75
N ALA A 78 -4.96 -3.09 -8.25
CA ALA A 78 -4.34 -2.77 -9.53
C ALA A 78 -2.80 -2.60 -9.46
N CYS A 79 -2.18 -2.84 -8.31
CA CYS A 79 -0.77 -2.54 -8.06
C CYS A 79 0.15 -3.27 -9.05
N PRO A 80 0.99 -2.55 -9.82
CA PRO A 80 1.85 -3.15 -10.84
C PRO A 80 2.96 -4.01 -10.23
N PHE A 81 3.42 -3.73 -9.02
CA PHE A 81 4.47 -4.49 -8.33
C PHE A 81 4.09 -5.95 -8.07
N MET A 82 2.79 -6.26 -8.10
CA MET A 82 2.29 -7.60 -7.84
C MET A 82 2.29 -8.49 -9.09
N LEU A 83 2.33 -7.93 -10.30
CA LEU A 83 2.24 -8.70 -11.55
C LEU A 83 3.47 -9.61 -11.78
N PRO A 84 4.73 -9.14 -11.65
CA PRO A 84 5.91 -10.01 -11.76
C PRO A 84 5.92 -11.14 -10.74
N ARG A 85 5.45 -10.86 -9.51
CA ARG A 85 5.26 -11.88 -8.48
C ARG A 85 4.28 -12.98 -8.92
N GLU A 86 3.16 -12.60 -9.52
CA GLU A 86 2.16 -13.54 -9.99
C GLU A 86 2.73 -14.48 -11.07
N ILE A 87 3.56 -13.93 -11.95
CA ILE A 87 4.27 -14.70 -12.97
C ILE A 87 5.31 -15.63 -12.30
N ALA A 88 6.11 -15.10 -11.39
CA ALA A 88 7.14 -15.87 -10.70
C ALA A 88 6.57 -17.03 -9.87
N ARG A 89 5.41 -16.87 -9.27
CA ARG A 89 4.71 -17.92 -8.50
C ARG A 89 4.23 -19.11 -9.31
N ARG A 90 4.17 -18.99 -10.62
CA ARG A 90 3.93 -20.15 -11.50
C ARG A 90 5.10 -21.11 -11.48
N PHE A 91 6.31 -20.61 -11.23
CA PHE A 91 7.57 -21.36 -11.22
C PHE A 91 8.10 -21.57 -9.79
N LEU A 92 7.97 -20.55 -8.95
CA LEU A 92 8.43 -20.56 -7.58
C LEU A 92 7.23 -20.77 -6.64
N LYS A 93 7.23 -21.91 -5.93
CA LYS A 93 6.20 -22.19 -4.90
C LYS A 93 6.77 -21.79 -3.53
N PRO A 94 6.46 -20.60 -2.99
CA PRO A 94 6.95 -20.18 -1.69
C PRO A 94 6.35 -21.08 -0.60
N VAL A 95 7.21 -21.64 0.26
CA VAL A 95 6.83 -22.58 1.33
C VAL A 95 7.05 -21.96 2.71
N ARG A 96 7.84 -20.89 2.80
CA ARG A 96 8.21 -20.30 4.08
C ARG A 96 7.13 -19.34 4.57
N ARG A 97 6.77 -19.48 5.84
CA ARG A 97 5.90 -18.52 6.51
C ARG A 97 6.70 -17.33 7.01
N TRP A 98 6.10 -16.13 6.93
CA TRP A 98 6.71 -14.93 7.47
C TRP A 98 7.04 -15.09 8.97
N PRO A 99 8.26 -14.72 9.43
CA PRO A 99 8.71 -14.93 10.79
C PRO A 99 7.79 -14.26 11.81
N ARG A 100 7.44 -14.97 12.88
CA ARG A 100 6.51 -14.45 13.90
C ARG A 100 7.00 -13.16 14.55
N ARG A 101 8.32 -13.01 14.74
CA ARG A 101 8.95 -11.81 15.33
C ARG A 101 8.80 -10.56 14.47
N LEU A 102 8.65 -10.72 13.15
CA LEU A 102 8.49 -9.63 12.18
C LEU A 102 7.01 -9.42 11.77
N ARG A 103 6.06 -10.05 12.47
CA ARG A 103 4.61 -9.85 12.23
C ARG A 103 4.11 -8.59 12.93
N SER A 104 4.76 -7.47 12.65
CA SER A 104 4.40 -6.15 13.15
C SER A 104 4.62 -5.10 12.05
N LYS A 105 4.13 -3.90 12.23
CA LYS A 105 4.29 -2.80 11.29
C LYS A 105 5.62 -2.05 11.45
N TRP A 106 6.45 -2.42 12.42
CA TRP A 106 7.71 -1.72 12.70
C TRP A 106 8.68 -1.74 11.52
N LEU A 107 8.78 -2.87 10.79
CA LEU A 107 9.65 -2.95 9.62
C LEU A 107 9.22 -1.99 8.52
N SER A 108 7.93 -1.98 8.18
CA SER A 108 7.42 -1.06 7.16
C SER A 108 7.47 0.40 7.61
N LEU A 109 7.30 0.68 8.90
CA LEU A 109 7.50 2.01 9.46
C LEU A 109 8.96 2.47 9.34
N ALA A 110 9.91 1.61 9.71
CA ALA A 110 11.34 1.91 9.57
C ALA A 110 11.72 2.16 8.10
N LEU A 111 11.23 1.33 7.18
CA LEU A 111 11.45 1.53 5.74
C LEU A 111 10.80 2.83 5.24
N PHE A 112 9.63 3.19 5.75
CA PHE A 112 8.98 4.45 5.40
C PHE A 112 9.80 5.66 5.84
N VAL A 113 10.27 5.65 7.11
CA VAL A 113 11.15 6.71 7.63
C VAL A 113 12.46 6.77 6.83
N LEU A 114 13.03 5.61 6.49
CA LEU A 114 14.23 5.53 5.64
C LEU A 114 13.99 6.13 4.25
N VAL A 115 12.86 5.83 3.62
CA VAL A 115 12.50 6.41 2.31
C VAL A 115 12.30 7.92 2.41
N LEU A 116 11.65 8.42 3.47
CA LEU A 116 11.52 9.86 3.70
C LEU A 116 12.88 10.53 3.89
N PHE A 117 13.77 9.92 4.67
CA PHE A 117 15.13 10.41 4.86
C PHE A 117 15.94 10.42 3.55
N ALA A 118 15.85 9.32 2.79
CA ALA A 118 16.50 9.24 1.48
C ALA A 118 15.89 10.23 0.47
N TYR A 119 14.61 10.52 0.57
CA TYR A 119 13.90 11.49 -0.27
C TYR A 119 14.53 12.87 -0.16
N GLU A 120 14.83 13.31 1.07
CA GLU A 120 15.48 14.61 1.31
C GLU A 120 17.00 14.55 1.01
N LEU A 121 17.68 13.48 1.48
CA LEU A 121 19.14 13.37 1.38
C LEU A 121 19.65 13.24 -0.06
N PHE A 122 18.94 12.51 -0.92
CA PHE A 122 19.34 12.23 -2.30
C PHE A 122 18.53 13.01 -3.33
N ASP A 123 17.72 13.98 -2.87
CA ASP A 123 16.82 14.73 -3.76
C ASP A 123 16.06 13.82 -4.74
N LEU A 124 15.38 12.79 -4.19
CA LEU A 124 14.71 11.77 -5.01
C LEU A 124 13.68 12.36 -5.96
N TRP A 125 13.02 13.46 -5.57
CA TRP A 125 12.02 14.13 -6.39
C TRP A 125 12.65 14.93 -7.55
N GLY A 126 13.88 15.40 -7.36
CA GLY A 126 14.65 16.13 -8.38
C GLY A 126 15.46 15.22 -9.31
N SER A 127 15.71 13.95 -8.89
CA SER A 127 16.54 13.01 -9.64
C SER A 127 15.74 11.88 -10.30
N PRO A 128 15.61 11.90 -11.64
CA PRO A 128 14.97 10.84 -12.40
C PRO A 128 15.61 9.47 -12.19
N TRP A 129 16.92 9.41 -12.16
CA TRP A 129 17.69 8.17 -12.00
C TRP A 129 17.40 7.51 -10.65
N TRP A 130 17.43 8.27 -9.56
CA TRP A 130 17.11 7.76 -8.22
C TRP A 130 15.65 7.36 -8.09
N THR A 131 14.73 8.11 -8.72
CA THR A 131 13.31 7.74 -8.76
C THR A 131 13.10 6.41 -9.49
N ALA A 132 13.72 6.20 -10.65
CA ALA A 132 13.65 4.95 -11.39
C ALA A 132 14.24 3.77 -10.58
N SER A 133 15.37 4.01 -9.91
CA SER A 133 16.00 3.03 -9.01
C SER A 133 15.09 2.65 -7.85
N LEU A 134 14.38 3.61 -7.27
CA LEU A 134 13.40 3.36 -6.20
C LEU A 134 12.25 2.48 -6.72
N ILE A 135 11.66 2.80 -7.88
CA ILE A 135 10.60 1.98 -8.49
C ILE A 135 11.08 0.56 -8.74
N LEU A 136 12.28 0.40 -9.29
CA LEU A 136 12.88 -0.92 -9.54
C LEU A 136 13.12 -1.70 -8.24
N THR A 137 13.56 -1.01 -7.17
CA THR A 137 13.73 -1.61 -5.85
C THR A 137 12.42 -2.13 -5.27
N TYR A 138 11.30 -1.45 -5.50
CA TYR A 138 9.98 -1.96 -5.11
C TYR A 138 9.59 -3.24 -5.87
N PHE A 139 9.86 -3.31 -7.17
CA PHE A 139 9.64 -4.54 -7.94
C PHE A 139 10.51 -5.69 -7.45
N ALA A 140 11.81 -5.44 -7.26
CA ALA A 140 12.74 -6.43 -6.74
C ALA A 140 12.34 -6.90 -5.32
N GLY A 141 11.99 -5.97 -4.43
CA GLY A 141 11.55 -6.28 -3.08
C GLY A 141 10.28 -7.13 -3.05
N ALA A 142 9.28 -6.80 -3.88
CA ALA A 142 8.06 -7.58 -4.00
C ALA A 142 8.35 -8.99 -4.53
N LEU A 143 9.18 -9.10 -5.55
CA LEU A 143 9.55 -10.38 -6.16
C LEU A 143 10.33 -11.27 -5.18
N VAL A 144 11.33 -10.73 -4.51
CA VAL A 144 12.18 -11.48 -3.56
C VAL A 144 11.38 -11.91 -2.33
N VAL A 145 10.67 -10.98 -1.68
CA VAL A 145 9.95 -11.30 -0.45
C VAL A 145 8.82 -12.30 -0.72
N ASP A 146 7.99 -12.06 -1.73
CA ASP A 146 6.86 -12.92 -2.03
C ASP A 146 7.25 -14.17 -2.84
N GLY A 147 8.46 -14.24 -3.37
CA GLY A 147 9.07 -15.45 -3.94
C GLY A 147 9.56 -16.42 -2.86
N VAL A 148 9.94 -15.91 -1.69
CA VAL A 148 10.43 -16.72 -0.56
C VAL A 148 9.32 -17.05 0.42
N PHE A 149 8.43 -16.09 0.71
CA PHE A 149 7.40 -16.22 1.73
C PHE A 149 6.00 -16.43 1.13
N GLU A 150 5.21 -17.25 1.83
CA GLU A 150 3.79 -17.47 1.48
C GLU A 150 2.98 -16.17 1.57
N LYS A 151 1.85 -16.14 0.83
CA LYS A 151 0.88 -15.04 0.84
C LYS A 151 1.50 -13.73 0.32
N ALA A 152 0.84 -12.60 0.50
CA ALA A 152 1.36 -11.28 0.13
C ALA A 152 2.16 -10.66 1.30
N SER A 153 3.27 -11.32 1.67
CA SER A 153 4.10 -10.89 2.81
C SER A 153 4.74 -9.53 2.60
N PHE A 154 5.13 -9.21 1.36
CA PHE A 154 5.66 -7.89 1.01
C PHE A 154 4.64 -6.79 1.31
N CYS A 155 3.41 -6.90 0.78
CA CYS A 155 2.36 -5.92 1.02
C CYS A 155 2.00 -5.78 2.49
N LYS A 156 1.93 -6.91 3.21
CA LYS A 156 1.45 -6.94 4.59
C LYS A 156 2.46 -6.41 5.61
N TRP A 157 3.77 -6.64 5.38
CA TRP A 157 4.78 -6.42 6.40
C TRP A 157 5.94 -5.51 5.98
N VAL A 158 6.17 -5.35 4.68
CA VAL A 158 7.35 -4.65 4.16
C VAL A 158 7.00 -3.35 3.46
N CYS A 159 6.02 -3.34 2.57
CA CYS A 159 5.72 -2.22 1.69
C CYS A 159 5.19 -0.98 2.44
N PRO A 160 5.91 0.14 2.49
CA PRO A 160 5.42 1.37 3.14
C PRO A 160 4.16 1.95 2.47
N ILE A 161 4.09 1.92 1.13
CA ILE A 161 2.92 2.38 0.36
C ILE A 161 1.70 1.53 0.69
N GLY A 162 1.88 0.20 0.82
CA GLY A 162 0.81 -0.69 1.25
C GLY A 162 0.26 -0.33 2.63
N GLN A 163 1.12 0.02 3.58
CA GLN A 163 0.69 0.43 4.91
C GLN A 163 -0.06 1.77 4.91
N PHE A 164 0.42 2.74 4.13
CA PHE A 164 -0.29 3.99 3.92
C PHE A 164 -1.70 3.73 3.37
N ASN A 165 -1.80 2.90 2.32
CA ASN A 165 -3.09 2.55 1.72
C ASN A 165 -4.01 1.80 2.69
N PHE A 166 -3.48 0.91 3.53
CA PHE A 166 -4.28 0.19 4.54
C PHE A 166 -4.85 1.14 5.60
N VAL A 167 -4.05 2.09 6.08
CA VAL A 167 -4.53 3.10 7.04
C VAL A 167 -5.53 4.03 6.37
N ALA A 168 -5.21 4.58 5.20
CA ALA A 168 -6.08 5.50 4.48
C ALA A 168 -7.39 4.85 4.01
N SER A 169 -7.39 3.52 3.75
CA SER A 169 -8.60 2.78 3.37
C SER A 169 -9.66 2.67 4.47
N THR A 170 -9.34 3.06 5.70
CA THR A 170 -10.35 3.22 6.76
C THR A 170 -11.38 4.30 6.40
N LEU A 171 -10.98 5.28 5.59
CA LEU A 171 -11.85 6.34 5.06
C LEU A 171 -12.56 5.94 3.75
N SER A 172 -12.35 4.72 3.26
CA SER A 172 -13.01 4.23 2.05
C SER A 172 -14.52 4.10 2.22
N PRO A 173 -15.30 4.52 1.22
CA PRO A 173 -16.74 4.28 1.18
C PRO A 173 -17.11 2.84 0.81
N LEU A 174 -16.13 2.01 0.42
CA LEU A 174 -16.33 0.62 0.01
C LEU A 174 -15.66 -0.34 0.98
N GLU A 175 -16.31 -1.47 1.23
CA GLU A 175 -15.80 -2.54 2.07
C GLU A 175 -16.16 -3.92 1.52
N VAL A 176 -15.22 -4.85 1.54
CA VAL A 176 -15.49 -6.27 1.30
C VAL A 176 -15.94 -6.89 2.61
N GLN A 177 -17.16 -7.42 2.63
CA GLN A 177 -17.77 -8.00 3.83
C GLN A 177 -18.58 -9.26 3.51
N VAL A 178 -19.01 -9.94 4.57
CA VAL A 178 -19.91 -11.09 4.48
C VAL A 178 -21.34 -10.59 4.32
N SER A 179 -22.09 -11.17 3.38
CA SER A 179 -23.49 -10.84 3.19
C SER A 179 -24.39 -11.40 4.29
N ASP A 180 -24.15 -12.67 4.66
CA ASP A 180 -24.90 -13.39 5.70
C ASP A 180 -23.92 -14.11 6.65
N PRO A 181 -23.82 -13.67 7.92
CA PRO A 181 -22.97 -14.29 8.92
C PRO A 181 -23.32 -15.75 9.22
N ASP A 182 -24.59 -16.13 9.13
CA ASP A 182 -25.04 -17.50 9.46
C ASP A 182 -24.57 -18.52 8.43
N VAL A 183 -24.47 -18.12 7.16
CA VAL A 183 -23.85 -18.94 6.11
C VAL A 183 -22.38 -19.20 6.44
N CYS A 184 -21.64 -18.18 6.89
CA CYS A 184 -20.26 -18.33 7.29
C CYS A 184 -20.09 -19.16 8.56
N ALA A 185 -21.02 -19.08 9.51
CA ALA A 185 -20.97 -19.88 10.74
C ALA A 185 -21.09 -21.39 10.46
N ARG A 186 -21.82 -21.77 9.41
CA ARG A 186 -21.98 -23.16 8.96
C ARG A 186 -20.96 -23.62 7.93
N CYS A 187 -20.10 -22.71 7.44
CA CYS A 187 -19.11 -23.02 6.41
C CYS A 187 -17.94 -23.83 6.97
N THR A 188 -17.68 -25.00 6.40
CA THR A 188 -16.62 -25.92 6.82
C THR A 188 -15.35 -25.78 5.97
N THR A 189 -15.47 -25.35 4.72
CA THR A 189 -14.34 -25.31 3.77
C THR A 189 -13.39 -24.13 4.03
N LEU A 190 -13.94 -22.97 4.40
CA LEU A 190 -13.19 -21.72 4.64
C LEU A 190 -12.34 -21.27 3.43
N ASP A 191 -12.81 -21.51 2.21
CA ASP A 191 -12.07 -21.25 0.96
C ASP A 191 -11.73 -19.77 0.80
N CYS A 192 -12.54 -18.86 1.36
CA CYS A 192 -12.27 -17.43 1.36
C CYS A 192 -10.89 -17.06 1.94
N ILE A 193 -10.33 -17.87 2.85
CA ILE A 193 -9.01 -17.67 3.44
C ILE A 193 -7.98 -18.69 2.97
N ARG A 194 -8.39 -19.95 2.78
CA ARG A 194 -7.50 -21.05 2.42
C ARG A 194 -7.27 -21.13 0.91
N GLY A 195 -8.28 -20.78 0.13
CA GLY A 195 -8.36 -21.09 -1.30
C GLY A 195 -8.85 -22.52 -1.53
N ASN A 196 -9.02 -22.86 -2.78
CA ASN A 196 -9.34 -24.20 -3.27
C ASN A 196 -8.48 -24.53 -4.51
N ASP A 197 -8.74 -25.64 -5.17
CA ASP A 197 -7.95 -26.10 -6.33
C ASP A 197 -8.02 -25.14 -7.54
N HIS A 198 -9.05 -24.31 -7.59
CA HIS A 198 -9.31 -23.41 -8.73
C HIS A 198 -9.02 -21.95 -8.40
N GLU A 199 -9.25 -21.52 -7.16
CA GLU A 199 -9.19 -20.12 -6.75
C GLU A 199 -8.33 -19.93 -5.49
N ARG A 200 -7.63 -18.80 -5.44
CA ARG A 200 -6.81 -18.44 -4.28
C ARG A 200 -7.71 -17.93 -3.16
N GLY A 201 -7.37 -18.27 -1.94
CA GLY A 201 -7.93 -17.59 -0.79
C GLY A 201 -7.26 -16.24 -0.54
N CYS A 202 -7.69 -15.56 0.51
CA CYS A 202 -7.18 -14.24 0.87
C CYS A 202 -5.65 -14.20 0.97
N GLU A 203 -5.01 -13.40 0.12
CA GLU A 203 -3.55 -13.24 0.09
C GLU A 203 -2.98 -12.64 1.37
N LEU A 204 -3.77 -11.87 2.10
CA LEU A 204 -3.36 -11.24 3.35
C LEU A 204 -3.77 -12.05 4.58
N ALA A 205 -4.34 -13.24 4.35
CA ALA A 205 -4.83 -14.14 5.39
C ALA A 205 -5.80 -13.43 6.37
N LEU A 206 -6.73 -12.65 5.82
CA LEU A 206 -7.82 -12.04 6.57
C LEU A 206 -9.00 -13.01 6.59
N PHE A 207 -9.46 -13.34 7.80
CA PHE A 207 -10.67 -14.14 7.95
C PHE A 207 -11.90 -13.23 7.87
N LEU A 208 -12.59 -13.25 6.75
CA LEU A 208 -13.63 -12.31 6.38
C LEU A 208 -14.74 -12.17 7.45
N PRO A 209 -15.28 -13.24 8.08
CA PRO A 209 -16.29 -13.11 9.12
C PRO A 209 -15.84 -12.38 10.39
N ARG A 210 -14.52 -12.26 10.59
CA ARG A 210 -13.93 -11.55 11.74
C ARG A 210 -13.21 -10.28 11.34
N LYS A 211 -13.21 -9.95 10.05
CA LYS A 211 -12.62 -8.71 9.54
C LYS A 211 -13.43 -7.52 10.03
N THR A 212 -12.74 -6.51 10.50
CA THR A 212 -13.33 -5.22 10.84
C THR A 212 -12.75 -4.16 9.92
N GLY A 213 -13.59 -3.50 9.16
CA GLY A 213 -13.19 -2.44 8.26
C GLY A 213 -12.21 -2.91 7.17
N ASN A 214 -11.44 -1.97 6.63
CA ASN A 214 -10.55 -2.18 5.49
C ASN A 214 -9.07 -2.34 5.87
N MET A 215 -8.73 -2.27 7.15
CA MET A 215 -7.35 -2.43 7.57
C MET A 215 -6.78 -3.77 7.08
N ASP A 216 -5.58 -3.71 6.49
CA ASP A 216 -4.91 -4.86 5.87
C ASP A 216 -5.66 -5.52 4.69
N CYS A 217 -6.69 -4.90 4.11
CA CYS A 217 -7.41 -5.40 2.95
C CYS A 217 -6.97 -4.67 1.67
N THR A 218 -6.53 -5.41 0.64
CA THR A 218 -6.14 -4.86 -0.67
C THR A 218 -7.29 -4.76 -1.66
N LEU A 219 -8.52 -5.10 -1.27
CA LEU A 219 -9.69 -5.19 -2.16
C LEU A 219 -9.45 -6.09 -3.39
N CYS A 220 -8.58 -7.10 -3.27
CA CYS A 220 -8.21 -7.99 -4.39
C CYS A 220 -9.34 -8.89 -4.88
N LEU A 221 -10.42 -9.01 -4.12
CA LEU A 221 -11.62 -9.82 -4.39
C LEU A 221 -11.37 -11.33 -4.53
N ASP A 222 -10.18 -11.84 -4.19
CA ASP A 222 -9.90 -13.30 -4.22
C ASP A 222 -10.89 -14.07 -3.32
N CYS A 223 -11.32 -13.48 -2.22
CA CYS A 223 -12.34 -14.09 -1.35
C CYS A 223 -13.74 -14.16 -1.98
N VAL A 224 -14.05 -13.26 -2.94
CA VAL A 224 -15.30 -13.31 -3.72
C VAL A 224 -15.29 -14.51 -4.66
N HIS A 225 -14.16 -14.72 -5.36
CA HIS A 225 -14.01 -15.81 -6.30
C HIS A 225 -13.92 -17.18 -5.59
N ALA A 226 -13.24 -17.23 -4.44
CA ALA A 226 -13.02 -18.46 -3.72
C ALA A 226 -14.24 -18.91 -2.88
N CYS A 227 -15.21 -18.05 -2.59
CA CYS A 227 -16.33 -18.40 -1.72
C CYS A 227 -17.33 -19.35 -2.42
N PRO A 228 -17.50 -20.62 -1.98
CA PRO A 228 -18.39 -21.57 -2.63
C PRO A 228 -19.88 -21.20 -2.47
N HIS A 229 -20.19 -20.36 -1.48
CA HIS A 229 -21.56 -19.93 -1.20
C HIS A 229 -21.93 -18.59 -1.85
N GLY A 230 -20.98 -17.93 -2.53
CA GLY A 230 -21.20 -16.58 -3.08
C GLY A 230 -21.57 -15.53 -2.00
N ASN A 231 -21.17 -15.76 -0.76
CA ASN A 231 -21.58 -15.00 0.42
C ASN A 231 -20.62 -13.84 0.75
N VAL A 232 -20.05 -13.22 -0.26
CA VAL A 232 -19.16 -12.07 -0.14
C VAL A 232 -19.66 -10.92 -0.98
N ALA A 233 -19.80 -9.75 -0.39
CA ALA A 233 -20.27 -8.52 -1.03
C ALA A 233 -19.18 -7.44 -1.01
N LEU A 234 -19.21 -6.55 -2.00
CA LEU A 234 -18.52 -5.27 -1.99
C LEU A 234 -19.54 -4.17 -1.69
N SER A 235 -19.69 -3.86 -0.42
CA SER A 235 -20.75 -2.99 0.06
C SER A 235 -20.27 -1.55 0.26
N THR A 236 -21.22 -0.62 0.12
CA THR A 236 -21.01 0.76 0.53
C THR A 236 -21.11 0.88 2.05
N ARG A 237 -20.26 1.72 2.64
CA ARG A 237 -20.26 2.01 4.07
C ARG A 237 -20.06 3.49 4.34
N LEU A 238 -20.35 3.90 5.57
CA LEU A 238 -19.97 5.23 6.02
C LEU A 238 -18.44 5.30 6.22
N PRO A 239 -17.73 6.22 5.54
CA PRO A 239 -16.28 6.38 5.70
C PRO A 239 -15.86 6.51 7.16
N GLY A 240 -14.84 5.76 7.57
CA GLY A 240 -14.34 5.79 8.93
C GLY A 240 -15.20 5.09 9.99
N SER A 241 -16.31 4.44 9.62
CA SER A 241 -17.23 3.80 10.59
C SER A 241 -16.52 2.85 11.57
N GLU A 242 -15.49 2.15 11.15
CA GLU A 242 -14.71 1.26 12.01
C GLU A 242 -13.98 1.98 13.15
N LEU A 243 -13.77 3.29 13.05
CA LEU A 243 -13.08 4.07 14.07
C LEU A 243 -13.94 4.30 15.32
N TRP A 244 -15.25 4.19 15.20
CA TRP A 244 -16.19 4.35 16.34
C TRP A 244 -17.00 3.10 16.64
N SER A 245 -17.33 2.25 15.64
CA SER A 245 -18.14 1.06 15.86
C SER A 245 -17.36 -0.11 16.47
N ASP A 246 -16.10 -0.29 16.13
CA ASP A 246 -15.30 -1.44 16.59
C ASP A 246 -13.83 -1.07 16.87
N ARG A 247 -13.62 0.00 17.62
CA ARG A 247 -12.28 0.49 18.03
C ARG A 247 -11.35 -0.59 18.60
N PRO A 248 -11.83 -1.48 19.51
CA PRO A 248 -10.95 -2.47 20.11
C PRO A 248 -10.37 -3.46 19.11
N ARG A 249 -11.08 -3.75 18.01
CA ARG A 249 -10.68 -4.74 17.02
C ARG A 249 -9.80 -4.12 15.92
N SER A 250 -10.10 -2.91 15.47
CA SER A 250 -9.28 -2.21 14.49
C SER A 250 -7.87 -1.92 15.02
N GLY A 251 -7.75 -1.61 16.31
CA GLY A 251 -6.48 -1.30 16.97
C GLY A 251 -5.88 0.05 16.59
N ILE A 252 -6.54 0.82 15.71
CA ILE A 252 -6.09 2.15 15.29
C ILE A 252 -6.14 3.09 16.48
N GLY A 253 -5.04 3.80 16.74
CA GLY A 253 -4.93 4.75 17.84
C GLY A 253 -4.75 4.15 19.25
N PHE A 254 -4.73 2.84 19.40
CA PHE A 254 -4.53 2.18 20.69
C PHE A 254 -3.07 1.78 20.92
N PHE A 255 -2.28 2.69 21.52
CA PHE A 255 -0.90 2.38 21.91
C PHE A 255 -0.78 1.17 22.84
N SER A 256 -1.74 0.97 23.73
CA SER A 256 -1.76 -0.16 24.66
C SER A 256 -1.88 -1.52 23.97
N LYS A 257 -2.54 -1.58 22.80
CA LYS A 257 -2.80 -2.82 22.04
C LYS A 257 -1.88 -2.99 20.84
N ARG A 258 -1.69 -1.93 20.05
CA ARG A 258 -0.98 -1.95 18.77
C ARG A 258 -0.07 -0.73 18.65
N LYS A 259 1.04 -0.75 19.40
CA LYS A 259 2.05 0.33 19.38
C LYS A 259 2.60 0.58 17.97
N ASP A 260 2.82 -0.48 17.21
CA ASP A 260 3.31 -0.45 15.84
C ASP A 260 2.36 0.29 14.90
N LEU A 261 1.06 0.00 14.98
CA LEU A 261 0.04 0.64 14.17
C LEU A 261 -0.17 2.11 14.58
N ALA A 262 -0.22 2.38 15.88
CA ALA A 262 -0.36 3.73 16.38
C ALA A 262 0.82 4.62 15.99
N ALA A 263 2.05 4.10 16.09
CA ALA A 263 3.24 4.81 15.62
C ALA A 263 3.20 5.06 14.10
N LEU A 264 2.75 4.09 13.31
CA LEU A 264 2.58 4.23 11.87
C LEU A 264 1.60 5.36 11.52
N VAL A 265 0.43 5.41 12.18
CA VAL A 265 -0.58 6.47 11.98
C VAL A 265 0.00 7.83 12.35
N LEU A 266 0.72 7.94 13.47
CA LEU A 266 1.37 9.20 13.88
C LEU A 266 2.39 9.67 12.83
N VAL A 267 3.25 8.78 12.36
CA VAL A 267 4.27 9.15 11.36
C VAL A 267 3.62 9.52 10.03
N PHE A 268 2.55 8.85 9.60
CA PHE A 268 1.83 9.25 8.39
C PHE A 268 1.17 10.62 8.51
N THR A 269 0.57 10.92 9.66
CA THR A 269 -0.10 12.20 9.90
C THR A 269 0.91 13.34 10.01
N PHE A 270 1.87 13.22 10.93
CA PHE A 270 2.80 14.29 11.21
C PHE A 270 3.94 14.38 10.20
N GLY A 271 4.36 13.27 9.59
CA GLY A 271 5.35 13.27 8.52
C GLY A 271 4.86 14.01 7.27
N ALA A 272 3.57 13.86 6.94
CA ALA A 272 2.96 14.64 5.86
C ALA A 272 2.91 16.14 6.19
N LEU A 273 2.59 16.49 7.44
CA LEU A 273 2.61 17.88 7.90
C LEU A 273 4.02 18.48 7.89
N LEU A 274 5.04 17.72 8.34
CA LEU A 274 6.44 18.14 8.30
C LEU A 274 6.90 18.42 6.85
N ASN A 275 6.55 17.55 5.91
CA ASN A 275 6.90 17.75 4.50
C ASN A 275 6.25 19.02 3.95
N ALA A 276 4.96 19.24 4.24
CA ALA A 276 4.27 20.47 3.84
C ALA A 276 4.88 21.72 4.52
N PHE A 277 5.26 21.59 5.79
CA PHE A 277 5.89 22.67 6.56
C PHE A 277 7.28 23.04 6.00
N GLY A 278 8.04 22.04 5.53
CA GLY A 278 9.33 22.25 4.88
C GLY A 278 9.28 23.09 3.59
N MET A 279 8.08 23.30 3.02
CA MET A 279 7.89 24.13 1.80
C MET A 279 7.56 25.60 2.09
N VAL A 280 7.51 26.03 3.38
CA VAL A 280 7.09 27.38 3.78
C VAL A 280 8.33 28.25 4.03
N SER A 281 8.37 29.45 3.43
CA SER A 281 9.54 30.34 3.52
C SER A 281 10.10 30.62 4.93
N PRO A 282 9.31 30.74 6.02
CA PRO A 282 9.86 30.89 7.36
C PRO A 282 10.72 29.71 7.81
N VAL A 283 10.47 28.50 7.30
CA VAL A 283 11.26 27.32 7.65
C VAL A 283 12.66 27.37 7.02
N TYR A 284 12.78 27.90 5.81
CA TYR A 284 14.10 28.13 5.18
C TYR A 284 14.97 29.10 6.01
N ALA A 285 14.38 30.16 6.54
CA ALA A 285 15.11 31.07 7.43
C ALA A 285 15.59 30.39 8.71
N VAL A 286 14.78 29.49 9.28
CA VAL A 286 15.18 28.68 10.44
C VAL A 286 16.25 27.67 10.06
N GLN A 287 16.17 27.04 8.91
CA GLN A 287 17.19 26.12 8.39
C GLN A 287 18.54 26.81 8.19
N GLU A 288 18.55 27.99 7.55
CA GLU A 288 19.77 28.78 7.37
C GLU A 288 20.39 29.19 8.72
N TRP A 289 19.56 29.65 9.65
CA TRP A 289 20.03 30.00 11.00
C TRP A 289 20.62 28.80 11.74
N LEU A 290 20.00 27.62 11.66
CA LEU A 290 20.50 26.37 12.24
C LEU A 290 21.80 25.91 11.54
N ALA A 291 21.84 25.96 10.20
CA ALA A 291 23.00 25.57 9.41
C ALA A 291 24.24 26.39 9.82
N GLN A 292 24.10 27.72 9.92
CA GLN A 292 25.18 28.59 10.37
C GLN A 292 25.70 28.27 11.78
N ARG A 293 24.81 27.85 12.68
CA ARG A 293 25.20 27.49 14.05
C ARG A 293 25.78 26.09 14.18
N MET A 294 25.33 25.17 13.33
CA MET A 294 25.78 23.78 13.34
C MET A 294 26.99 23.52 12.45
N GLU A 295 27.33 24.40 11.54
CA GLU A 295 28.46 24.25 10.63
C GLU A 295 29.75 23.86 11.36
N PRO A 296 30.16 24.50 12.47
CA PRO A 296 31.38 24.12 13.19
C PRO A 296 31.29 22.74 13.85
N ILE A 297 30.08 22.25 14.16
CA ILE A 297 29.85 20.94 14.76
C ILE A 297 29.82 19.85 13.68
N LEU A 298 29.22 20.15 12.53
CA LEU A 298 29.06 19.23 11.40
C LEU A 298 30.31 19.13 10.52
N ALA A 299 31.27 20.06 10.65
CA ALA A 299 32.54 20.02 9.91
C ALA A 299 33.36 18.73 10.15
N PHE A 300 33.06 18.00 11.21
CA PHE A 300 33.66 16.70 11.51
C PHE A 300 32.96 15.51 10.83
N LEU A 301 31.78 15.71 10.20
CA LEU A 301 31.05 14.66 9.51
C LEU A 301 31.34 14.72 8.00
N PRO A 302 31.78 13.60 7.36
CA PRO A 302 32.12 13.58 5.93
C PRO A 302 30.94 13.89 5.00
N VAL A 303 29.72 13.97 5.52
CA VAL A 303 28.48 14.26 4.77
C VAL A 303 28.25 15.77 4.58
N ALA A 304 28.91 16.64 5.34
CA ALA A 304 28.68 18.08 5.34
C ALA A 304 29.23 18.83 4.11
N ARG A 305 29.84 18.14 3.16
CA ARG A 305 30.38 18.75 1.90
C ARG A 305 29.53 18.54 0.65
N ALA A 306 28.34 17.99 0.77
CA ALA A 306 27.39 18.01 -0.33
C ALA A 306 26.77 19.41 -0.38
N SER A 307 27.24 20.21 -1.33
CA SER A 307 26.78 21.56 -1.62
C SER A 307 25.26 21.60 -1.78
N TRP A 308 24.63 22.42 -0.98
CA TRP A 308 23.25 22.88 -1.16
C TRP A 308 23.17 23.92 -2.26
#